data_c42f6793f9f34da32f8d90899c24efc9
#
_entry.id   c42f6793f9f34da32f8d90899c24efc9
#
_cell.length_a   1.000
_cell.length_b   1.000
_cell.length_c   1.000
_cell.angle_alpha   90.00
_cell.angle_beta   90.00
_cell.angle_gamma   90.00
#
_symmetry.space_group_name_H-M   'P 1'
#
loop_
_entity.id
_entity.type
_entity.pdbx_description
1 polymer ?
#
loop_
_entity_poly.entity_id
_entity_poly.type
_entity_poly.pdbx_seq_one_letter_code
_entity_poly.pdbx_strand_id
1 'polypeptide(L)'
;MKKRLSIVLLILLSITLVFTSCGKKAAAPAAVAPAATVAPAPAPAAPAKVAVDADAVLLAAAKEYFPALATSNNMISAKDLKALLDDNPDALVLVDIRSGADFEAGHIEGAYHSAWADLGAVMEKIPTNRQVVIVCYSGQTASQAGGALRLAGFSNVKILTGGMNGWKSAGFEAAETGARPMSSRSNVSSPKSDEQQVLWDAAKAYFKSVGTDGNKMVTAQNLYDALETNPRAFKVIDIRGESDFAEGHIQGATHSAWAQFASVIPSLSKSEKILIACFSGQTSGQTVGVLRAMGYDAYSLQGGMNNGWKPANLPLVQ
;
A
#
# COMPACT_ATOMS: atom_id res chain seq x y z
N MET A 1 19.17 -18.82 47.66
CA MET A 1 18.37 -18.30 48.80
C MET A 1 16.97 -17.94 48.29
N LYS A 2 15.97 -18.62 48.81
CA LYS A 2 14.53 -18.47 48.46
C LYS A 2 13.98 -17.20 49.08
N LYS A 3 13.20 -16.39 48.36
CA LYS A 3 12.17 -15.54 48.98
C LYS A 3 10.87 -15.64 48.19
N ARG A 4 9.89 -16.22 48.86
CA ARG A 4 8.46 -16.26 48.50
C ARG A 4 7.86 -14.89 48.81
N LEU A 5 6.92 -14.42 48.02
CA LEU A 5 6.03 -13.33 48.41
C LEU A 5 4.59 -13.69 48.06
N SER A 6 3.78 -13.58 49.12
CA SER A 6 2.42 -14.07 49.24
C SER A 6 1.37 -13.17 48.53
N ILE A 7 0.36 -13.87 48.04
CA ILE A 7 -0.90 -13.29 47.52
C ILE A 7 -1.80 -12.98 48.74
N VAL A 8 -2.32 -11.75 48.78
CA VAL A 8 -3.40 -11.35 49.71
C VAL A 8 -4.67 -11.17 48.89
N LEU A 9 -5.63 -12.04 49.19
CA LEU A 9 -7.00 -12.04 48.65
C LEU A 9 -7.89 -11.23 49.59
N LEU A 10 -8.48 -10.12 49.13
CA LEU A 10 -9.46 -9.32 49.89
C LEU A 10 -10.86 -9.64 49.37
N ILE A 11 -11.63 -10.35 50.20
CA ILE A 11 -13.07 -10.61 49.96
C ILE A 11 -13.84 -9.51 50.69
N LEU A 12 -14.63 -8.73 49.91
CA LEU A 12 -15.61 -7.75 50.43
C LEU A 12 -16.99 -8.40 50.46
N LEU A 13 -17.51 -8.59 51.66
CA LEU A 13 -18.84 -9.11 51.99
C LEU A 13 -19.83 -7.95 52.07
N SER A 14 -20.79 -7.87 51.17
CA SER A 14 -21.89 -6.89 51.22
C SER A 14 -23.10 -7.45 52.00
N ILE A 15 -23.41 -6.80 53.11
CA ILE A 15 -24.55 -7.10 53.96
C ILE A 15 -25.78 -6.32 53.45
N THR A 16 -26.84 -7.04 53.07
CA THR A 16 -28.17 -6.45 52.77
C THR A 16 -29.02 -6.41 54.05
N LEU A 17 -29.37 -5.22 54.46
CA LEU A 17 -30.37 -5.00 55.51
C LEU A 17 -31.79 -5.01 54.94
N VAL A 18 -32.61 -5.89 55.44
CA VAL A 18 -34.07 -5.92 55.21
C VAL A 18 -34.75 -5.18 56.34
N PHE A 19 -35.44 -4.08 56.03
CA PHE A 19 -36.38 -3.46 56.96
C PHE A 19 -37.80 -3.88 56.66
N THR A 20 -38.43 -4.64 57.54
CA THR A 20 -39.89 -4.83 57.58
C THR A 20 -40.53 -3.78 58.45
N SER A 21 -41.40 -2.96 57.89
CA SER A 21 -42.30 -2.09 58.67
C SER A 21 -43.73 -2.38 58.37
N CYS A 22 -44.45 -2.75 59.39
CA CYS A 22 -45.90 -3.00 59.39
C CYS A 22 -46.62 -1.69 59.73
N GLY A 23 -47.56 -1.19 58.91
CA GLY A 23 -48.30 0.05 59.18
C GLY A 23 -49.58 0.18 58.35
N LYS A 24 -50.67 -0.04 59.06
CA LYS A 24 -52.12 0.35 58.96
C LYS A 24 -52.67 0.93 57.67
N LYS A 25 -53.70 0.26 57.22
CA LYS A 25 -54.63 0.51 56.15
C LYS A 25 -55.48 1.80 56.39
N ALA A 26 -55.43 2.77 55.49
CA ALA A 26 -56.42 3.87 55.40
C ALA A 26 -56.98 3.88 53.96
N ALA A 27 -58.34 4.12 53.87
CA ALA A 27 -59.09 4.01 52.64
C ALA A 27 -58.75 5.13 51.62
N ALA A 28 -58.71 4.75 50.36
CA ALA A 28 -58.38 5.62 49.22
C ALA A 28 -59.62 6.35 48.69
N PRO A 29 -59.48 7.62 48.22
CA PRO A 29 -60.44 8.24 47.31
C PRO A 29 -60.27 7.84 45.90
N ALA A 30 -61.36 7.80 45.13
CA ALA A 30 -61.41 7.32 43.73
C ALA A 30 -60.40 8.03 42.80
N ALA A 31 -59.66 7.22 42.05
CA ALA A 31 -58.69 7.69 41.05
C ALA A 31 -59.37 8.20 39.78
N VAL A 32 -59.06 9.44 39.44
CA VAL A 32 -59.30 10.01 38.09
C VAL A 32 -58.32 9.37 37.13
N ALA A 33 -58.80 8.76 36.04
CA ALA A 33 -57.98 8.14 35.01
C ALA A 33 -57.04 9.19 34.38
N PRO A 34 -55.73 8.91 34.25
CA PRO A 34 -54.81 9.80 33.56
C PRO A 34 -55.09 9.76 32.04
N ALA A 35 -55.13 10.94 31.42
CA ALA A 35 -55.23 11.12 29.99
C ALA A 35 -54.07 10.36 29.30
N ALA A 36 -54.36 9.58 28.25
CA ALA A 36 -53.40 8.88 27.46
C ALA A 36 -52.42 9.89 26.84
N THR A 37 -51.18 9.84 27.29
CA THR A 37 -50.06 10.53 26.63
C THR A 37 -49.79 9.83 25.28
N VAL A 38 -50.11 10.56 24.20
CA VAL A 38 -49.74 10.13 22.84
C VAL A 38 -48.22 10.14 22.77
N ALA A 39 -47.61 8.97 22.57
CA ALA A 39 -46.17 8.86 22.33
C ALA A 39 -45.79 9.66 21.07
N PRO A 40 -44.72 10.45 21.09
CA PRO A 40 -44.25 11.15 19.89
C PRO A 40 -43.97 10.15 18.79
N ALA A 41 -44.39 10.47 17.56
CA ALA A 41 -44.08 9.67 16.37
C ALA A 41 -42.57 9.48 16.25
N PRO A 42 -42.08 8.26 15.85
CA PRO A 42 -40.67 8.03 15.65
C PRO A 42 -40.13 9.02 14.60
N ALA A 43 -39.00 9.69 14.93
CA ALA A 43 -38.33 10.59 14.02
C ALA A 43 -38.02 9.86 12.69
N PRO A 44 -38.11 10.55 11.53
CA PRO A 44 -37.76 9.94 10.25
C PRO A 44 -36.37 9.32 10.35
N ALA A 45 -36.23 8.04 9.94
CA ALA A 45 -34.96 7.40 9.90
C ALA A 45 -34.02 8.22 8.98
N ALA A 46 -32.81 8.53 9.46
CA ALA A 46 -31.80 9.18 8.63
C ALA A 46 -31.64 8.40 7.33
N PRO A 47 -31.49 9.07 6.16
CA PRO A 47 -31.31 8.39 4.90
C PRO A 47 -30.15 7.41 5.01
N ALA A 48 -30.37 6.15 4.61
CA ALA A 48 -29.35 5.11 4.61
C ALA A 48 -28.16 5.61 3.77
N LYS A 49 -26.95 5.63 4.36
CA LYS A 49 -25.73 6.01 3.67
C LYS A 49 -25.56 5.07 2.47
N VAL A 50 -25.53 5.60 1.25
CA VAL A 50 -25.31 4.83 0.05
C VAL A 50 -23.90 4.19 0.17
N ALA A 51 -23.83 2.87 0.08
CA ALA A 51 -22.56 2.17 0.14
C ALA A 51 -21.71 2.59 -1.07
N VAL A 52 -20.46 2.97 -0.83
CA VAL A 52 -19.51 3.34 -1.89
C VAL A 52 -19.09 2.06 -2.63
N ASP A 53 -19.19 2.06 -3.96
CA ASP A 53 -18.69 0.97 -4.79
C ASP A 53 -17.16 1.03 -4.84
N ALA A 54 -16.52 0.11 -4.12
CA ALA A 54 -15.06 0.09 -3.98
C ALA A 54 -14.34 -0.17 -5.32
N ASP A 55 -14.86 -1.05 -6.17
CA ASP A 55 -14.24 -1.35 -7.46
C ASP A 55 -14.34 -0.14 -8.42
N ALA A 56 -15.45 0.58 -8.40
CA ALA A 56 -15.63 1.81 -9.16
C ALA A 56 -14.68 2.92 -8.70
N VAL A 57 -14.51 3.10 -7.39
CA VAL A 57 -13.57 4.07 -6.81
C VAL A 57 -12.12 3.77 -7.19
N LEU A 58 -11.71 2.51 -7.04
CA LEU A 58 -10.36 2.05 -7.40
C LEU A 58 -10.08 2.24 -8.89
N LEU A 59 -11.04 1.91 -9.75
CA LEU A 59 -10.92 2.12 -11.19
C LEU A 59 -10.84 3.61 -11.55
N ALA A 60 -11.62 4.46 -10.90
CA ALA A 60 -11.56 5.91 -11.10
C ALA A 60 -10.19 6.46 -10.72
N ALA A 61 -9.64 6.07 -9.57
CA ALA A 61 -8.30 6.47 -9.14
C ALA A 61 -7.20 5.98 -10.12
N ALA A 62 -7.33 4.76 -10.65
CA ALA A 62 -6.40 4.24 -11.65
C ALA A 62 -6.48 5.04 -12.98
N LYS A 63 -7.69 5.46 -13.39
CA LYS A 63 -7.90 6.31 -14.58
C LYS A 63 -7.31 7.72 -14.43
N GLU A 64 -7.09 8.19 -13.21
CA GLU A 64 -6.36 9.44 -12.95
C GLU A 64 -4.84 9.18 -12.87
N TYR A 65 -4.43 8.08 -12.24
CA TYR A 65 -3.03 7.74 -12.03
C TYR A 65 -2.26 7.49 -13.35
N PHE A 66 -2.75 6.60 -14.21
CA PHE A 66 -1.98 6.17 -15.38
C PHE A 66 -1.75 7.30 -16.41
N PRO A 67 -2.73 8.13 -16.80
CA PRO A 67 -2.48 9.23 -17.73
C PRO A 67 -1.47 10.27 -17.20
N ALA A 68 -1.41 10.49 -15.89
CA ALA A 68 -0.43 11.40 -15.28
C ALA A 68 1.03 10.94 -15.50
N LEU A 69 1.25 9.65 -15.78
CA LEU A 69 2.56 9.08 -16.06
C LEU A 69 3.15 9.53 -17.41
N ALA A 70 2.35 10.10 -18.30
CA ALA A 70 2.83 10.73 -19.53
C ALA A 70 3.76 11.93 -19.25
N THR A 71 3.61 12.59 -18.11
CA THR A 71 4.39 13.78 -17.71
C THR A 71 5.39 13.50 -16.58
N SER A 72 5.21 12.42 -15.83
CA SER A 72 6.10 12.06 -14.71
C SER A 72 6.09 10.56 -14.46
N ASN A 73 7.27 9.95 -14.49
CA ASN A 73 7.43 8.53 -14.15
C ASN A 73 7.48 8.25 -12.64
N ASN A 74 7.27 9.26 -11.79
CA ASN A 74 7.32 9.18 -10.33
C ASN A 74 8.66 8.67 -9.76
N MET A 75 9.74 8.81 -10.49
CA MET A 75 11.07 8.39 -10.05
C MET A 75 11.98 9.60 -9.85
N ILE A 76 13.03 9.40 -9.05
CA ILE A 76 14.10 10.37 -8.83
C ILE A 76 15.43 9.65 -8.94
N SER A 77 16.39 10.24 -9.64
CA SER A 77 17.74 9.68 -9.72
C SER A 77 18.49 9.84 -8.39
N ALA A 78 19.53 9.01 -8.17
CA ALA A 78 20.38 9.15 -6.99
C ALA A 78 21.09 10.53 -6.93
N LYS A 79 21.48 11.07 -8.09
CA LYS A 79 22.13 12.40 -8.19
C LYS A 79 21.17 13.52 -7.81
N ASP A 80 19.93 13.49 -8.36
CA ASP A 80 18.95 14.53 -8.05
C ASP A 80 18.51 14.45 -6.59
N LEU A 81 18.35 13.22 -6.05
CA LEU A 81 18.05 13.04 -4.63
C LEU A 81 19.18 13.59 -3.75
N LYS A 82 20.44 13.27 -4.09
CA LYS A 82 21.60 13.79 -3.33
C LYS A 82 21.63 15.31 -3.35
N ALA A 83 21.42 15.94 -4.51
CA ALA A 83 21.40 17.39 -4.63
C ALA A 83 20.29 18.03 -3.75
N LEU A 84 19.09 17.42 -3.70
CA LEU A 84 18.02 17.91 -2.82
C LEU A 84 18.37 17.75 -1.33
N LEU A 85 19.04 16.65 -0.95
CA LEU A 85 19.45 16.42 0.44
C LEU A 85 20.56 17.38 0.87
N ASP A 86 21.46 17.74 -0.04
CA ASP A 86 22.55 18.70 0.23
C ASP A 86 22.03 20.13 0.36
N ASP A 87 21.01 20.50 -0.44
CA ASP A 87 20.39 21.83 -0.38
C ASP A 87 19.52 21.99 0.88
N ASN A 88 18.63 21.03 1.13
CA ASN A 88 17.73 21.04 2.29
C ASN A 88 17.24 19.62 2.65
N PRO A 89 17.90 18.94 3.61
CA PRO A 89 17.54 17.60 4.03
C PRO A 89 16.12 17.49 4.61
N ASP A 90 15.54 18.59 5.09
CA ASP A 90 14.19 18.63 5.64
C ASP A 90 13.11 18.87 4.58
N ALA A 91 13.47 19.16 3.33
CA ALA A 91 12.51 19.40 2.25
C ALA A 91 11.73 18.13 1.86
N LEU A 92 12.29 16.97 2.12
CA LEU A 92 11.70 15.69 1.75
C LEU A 92 11.71 14.67 2.91
N VAL A 93 11.03 13.56 2.70
CA VAL A 93 10.98 12.42 3.63
C VAL A 93 11.43 11.18 2.89
N LEU A 94 12.51 10.55 3.39
CA LEU A 94 12.99 9.28 2.91
C LEU A 94 12.32 8.15 3.71
N VAL A 95 11.80 7.14 3.01
CA VAL A 95 11.25 5.94 3.64
C VAL A 95 11.93 4.72 3.04
N ASP A 96 12.78 4.07 3.82
CA ASP A 96 13.44 2.83 3.44
C ASP A 96 12.58 1.64 3.84
N ILE A 97 12.23 0.82 2.85
CA ILE A 97 11.33 -0.33 3.01
C ILE A 97 12.05 -1.69 3.00
N ARG A 98 13.38 -1.68 3.09
CA ARG A 98 14.19 -2.90 3.21
C ARG A 98 13.98 -3.58 4.57
N SER A 99 14.67 -4.71 4.80
CA SER A 99 14.69 -5.32 6.12
C SER A 99 15.33 -4.38 7.15
N GLY A 100 14.98 -4.54 8.43
CA GLY A 100 15.60 -3.76 9.51
C GLY A 100 17.11 -3.96 9.56
N ALA A 101 17.59 -5.19 9.38
CA ALA A 101 19.02 -5.50 9.36
C ALA A 101 19.77 -4.80 8.21
N ASP A 102 19.20 -4.76 7.00
CA ASP A 102 19.83 -4.07 5.87
C ASP A 102 19.78 -2.55 6.00
N PHE A 103 18.74 -2.03 6.64
CA PHE A 103 18.64 -0.61 6.98
C PHE A 103 19.71 -0.21 8.02
N GLU A 104 19.87 -1.00 9.07
CA GLU A 104 20.88 -0.78 10.11
C GLU A 104 22.31 -0.91 9.57
N ALA A 105 22.54 -1.86 8.64
CA ALA A 105 23.83 -2.04 7.97
C ALA A 105 24.23 -0.89 7.03
N GLY A 106 23.29 0.01 6.70
CA GLY A 106 23.56 1.21 5.92
C GLY A 106 22.34 1.69 5.14
N HIS A 107 21.98 2.95 5.36
CA HIS A 107 20.83 3.63 4.75
C HIS A 107 21.21 5.03 4.26
N ILE A 108 20.35 5.71 3.54
CA ILE A 108 20.54 7.12 3.20
C ILE A 108 20.28 7.94 4.47
N GLU A 109 21.21 8.83 4.82
CA GLU A 109 21.13 9.64 6.03
C GLU A 109 19.78 10.35 6.14
N GLY A 110 19.20 10.35 7.34
CA GLY A 110 17.89 10.93 7.60
C GLY A 110 16.69 10.08 7.19
N ALA A 111 16.89 8.89 6.62
CA ALA A 111 15.79 8.00 6.25
C ALA A 111 15.04 7.44 7.47
N TYR A 112 13.73 7.32 7.31
CA TYR A 112 12.87 6.58 8.22
C TYR A 112 12.75 5.13 7.75
N HIS A 113 12.76 4.20 8.68
CA HIS A 113 12.56 2.79 8.39
C HIS A 113 11.11 2.36 8.62
N SER A 114 10.57 1.64 7.65
CA SER A 114 9.37 0.81 7.80
C SER A 114 9.51 -0.38 6.87
N ALA A 115 9.52 -1.59 7.39
CA ALA A 115 9.53 -2.76 6.51
C ALA A 115 8.35 -2.69 5.53
N TRP A 116 8.54 -3.19 4.32
CA TRP A 116 7.56 -3.04 3.25
C TRP A 116 6.16 -3.52 3.63
N ALA A 117 6.05 -4.69 4.26
CA ALA A 117 4.76 -5.25 4.72
C ALA A 117 4.08 -4.40 5.80
N ASP A 118 4.87 -3.63 6.56
CA ASP A 118 4.38 -2.82 7.68
C ASP A 118 4.00 -1.39 7.27
N LEU A 119 4.31 -1.00 6.01
CA LEU A 119 4.11 0.37 5.55
C LEU A 119 2.62 0.79 5.62
N GLY A 120 1.70 -0.14 5.42
CA GLY A 120 0.26 0.10 5.56
C GLY A 120 -0.17 0.50 6.97
N ALA A 121 0.51 -0.01 7.99
CA ALA A 121 0.23 0.31 9.39
C ALA A 121 0.69 1.71 9.81
N VAL A 122 1.56 2.33 9.02
CA VAL A 122 2.14 3.64 9.31
C VAL A 122 1.83 4.69 8.23
N MET A 123 0.87 4.42 7.36
CA MET A 123 0.50 5.34 6.26
C MET A 123 0.15 6.74 6.75
N GLU A 124 -0.49 6.87 7.93
CA GLU A 124 -0.78 8.20 8.50
C GLU A 124 0.47 9.01 8.86
N LYS A 125 1.65 8.36 8.94
CA LYS A 125 2.94 9.03 9.19
C LYS A 125 3.58 9.55 7.90
N ILE A 126 3.05 9.18 6.72
CA ILE A 126 3.52 9.65 5.42
C ILE A 126 2.91 11.03 5.15
N PRO A 127 3.71 12.10 4.97
CA PRO A 127 3.17 13.43 4.72
C PRO A 127 2.60 13.56 3.30
N THR A 128 1.60 14.42 3.13
CA THR A 128 1.05 14.80 1.82
C THR A 128 1.52 16.18 1.35
N ASN A 129 2.18 16.94 2.22
CA ASN A 129 2.63 18.32 1.98
C ASN A 129 4.14 18.46 1.73
N ARG A 130 4.89 17.36 1.66
CA ARG A 130 6.32 17.30 1.34
C ARG A 130 6.57 16.15 0.39
N GLN A 131 7.62 16.24 -0.42
CA GLN A 131 8.05 15.11 -1.24
C GLN A 131 8.45 13.93 -0.36
N VAL A 132 7.98 12.74 -0.73
CA VAL A 132 8.34 11.48 -0.10
C VAL A 132 9.10 10.64 -1.12
N VAL A 133 10.23 10.04 -0.74
CA VAL A 133 10.99 9.13 -1.60
C VAL A 133 11.05 7.77 -0.94
N ILE A 134 10.54 6.76 -1.63
CA ILE A 134 10.59 5.36 -1.19
C ILE A 134 11.88 4.73 -1.71
N VAL A 135 12.58 4.05 -0.81
CA VAL A 135 13.87 3.41 -1.06
C VAL A 135 13.76 1.92 -0.79
N CYS A 136 14.30 1.08 -1.70
CA CYS A 136 14.47 -0.35 -1.48
C CYS A 136 15.85 -0.78 -2.04
N TYR A 137 16.05 -2.06 -2.34
CA TYR A 137 17.34 -2.57 -2.85
C TYR A 137 17.65 -2.08 -4.28
N SER A 138 16.71 -2.28 -5.23
CA SER A 138 16.90 -2.07 -6.69
C SER A 138 15.85 -1.15 -7.33
N GLY A 139 14.97 -0.55 -6.53
CA GLY A 139 13.88 0.31 -6.99
C GLY A 139 12.58 -0.43 -7.35
N GLN A 140 12.60 -1.75 -7.58
CA GLN A 140 11.43 -2.48 -8.08
C GLN A 140 10.34 -2.67 -7.01
N THR A 141 10.69 -3.06 -5.77
CA THR A 141 9.72 -3.17 -4.67
C THR A 141 9.27 -1.79 -4.16
N ALA A 142 10.16 -0.78 -4.17
CA ALA A 142 9.79 0.60 -3.90
C ALA A 142 8.78 1.14 -4.93
N SER A 143 8.91 0.71 -6.19
CA SER A 143 7.95 1.03 -7.26
C SER A 143 6.57 0.45 -6.97
N GLN A 144 6.48 -0.81 -6.52
CA GLN A 144 5.21 -1.39 -6.11
C GLN A 144 4.59 -0.61 -4.95
N ALA A 145 5.38 -0.30 -3.91
CA ALA A 145 4.91 0.50 -2.78
C ALA A 145 4.45 1.89 -3.22
N GLY A 146 5.22 2.55 -4.09
CA GLY A 146 4.89 3.87 -4.63
C GLY A 146 3.59 3.86 -5.45
N GLY A 147 3.38 2.85 -6.29
CA GLY A 147 2.14 2.68 -7.05
C GLY A 147 0.91 2.58 -6.16
N ALA A 148 0.96 1.74 -5.12
CA ALA A 148 -0.13 1.58 -4.15
C ALA A 148 -0.38 2.86 -3.33
N LEU A 149 0.68 3.54 -2.87
CA LEU A 149 0.55 4.81 -2.16
C LEU A 149 -0.06 5.90 -3.03
N ARG A 150 0.37 6.01 -4.29
CA ARG A 150 -0.17 7.02 -5.21
C ARG A 150 -1.63 6.76 -5.56
N LEU A 151 -2.02 5.49 -5.73
CA LEU A 151 -3.43 5.12 -5.86
C LEU A 151 -4.23 5.57 -4.62
N ALA A 152 -3.66 5.47 -3.42
CA ALA A 152 -4.27 5.94 -2.17
C ALA A 152 -4.26 7.46 -2.00
N GLY A 153 -3.79 8.24 -3.00
CA GLY A 153 -3.83 9.70 -3.01
C GLY A 153 -2.54 10.39 -2.53
N PHE A 154 -1.44 9.66 -2.28
CA PHE A 154 -0.13 10.25 -1.96
C PHE A 154 0.60 10.69 -3.24
N SER A 155 0.09 11.75 -3.89
CA SER A 155 0.60 12.25 -5.17
C SER A 155 2.05 12.79 -5.13
N ASN A 156 2.58 13.02 -3.93
CA ASN A 156 3.93 13.53 -3.64
C ASN A 156 4.97 12.40 -3.49
N VAL A 157 4.59 11.12 -3.66
CA VAL A 157 5.50 9.97 -3.53
C VAL A 157 6.31 9.80 -4.81
N LYS A 158 7.63 9.67 -4.66
CA LYS A 158 8.59 9.26 -5.70
C LYS A 158 9.33 8.00 -5.27
N ILE A 159 10.00 7.37 -6.22
CA ILE A 159 10.77 6.14 -6.05
C ILE A 159 12.24 6.45 -6.40
N LEU A 160 13.18 6.05 -5.55
CA LEU A 160 14.59 6.13 -5.88
C LEU A 160 14.93 5.14 -6.99
N THR A 161 15.35 5.67 -8.15
CA THR A 161 15.79 4.87 -9.30
C THR A 161 16.96 3.97 -8.91
N GLY A 162 16.82 2.67 -9.14
CA GLY A 162 17.84 1.70 -8.77
C GLY A 162 17.94 1.41 -7.25
N GLY A 163 17.15 2.10 -6.40
CA GLY A 163 17.17 1.92 -4.94
C GLY A 163 18.56 2.15 -4.33
N MET A 164 18.87 1.45 -3.24
CA MET A 164 20.20 1.53 -2.59
C MET A 164 21.34 1.07 -3.49
N ASN A 165 21.08 0.14 -4.41
CA ASN A 165 22.10 -0.27 -5.39
C ASN A 165 22.43 0.89 -6.33
N GLY A 166 21.42 1.62 -6.81
CA GLY A 166 21.62 2.83 -7.63
C GLY A 166 22.31 3.97 -6.87
N TRP A 167 21.99 4.15 -5.58
CA TRP A 167 22.64 5.12 -4.70
C TRP A 167 24.13 4.83 -4.58
N LYS A 168 24.48 3.60 -4.22
CA LYS A 168 25.90 3.16 -4.10
C LYS A 168 26.65 3.20 -5.44
N SER A 169 26.00 2.80 -6.54
CA SER A 169 26.60 2.84 -7.88
C SER A 169 26.88 4.27 -8.38
N ALA A 170 26.14 5.25 -7.86
CA ALA A 170 26.40 6.68 -8.10
C ALA A 170 27.55 7.24 -7.26
N GLY A 171 28.18 6.40 -6.40
CA GLY A 171 29.31 6.79 -5.55
C GLY A 171 28.91 7.44 -4.24
N PHE A 172 27.64 7.32 -3.80
CA PHE A 172 27.20 7.94 -2.56
C PHE A 172 27.27 6.97 -1.39
N GLU A 173 27.73 7.49 -0.24
CA GLU A 173 27.88 6.73 0.99
C GLU A 173 26.51 6.39 1.63
N ALA A 174 26.48 5.28 2.38
CA ALA A 174 25.38 4.90 3.24
C ALA A 174 25.77 5.17 4.70
N ALA A 175 24.86 5.74 5.46
CA ALA A 175 25.05 5.96 6.90
C ALA A 175 24.74 4.67 7.68
N GLU A 176 25.55 4.37 8.69
CA GLU A 176 25.37 3.21 9.59
C GLU A 176 24.68 3.59 10.92
N THR A 177 24.40 4.86 11.12
CA THR A 177 23.82 5.39 12.37
C THR A 177 22.64 6.31 12.08
N GLY A 178 21.85 6.61 13.10
CA GLY A 178 20.74 7.55 12.97
C GLY A 178 19.44 6.93 12.47
N ALA A 179 19.27 5.61 12.63
CA ALA A 179 18.01 4.93 12.31
C ALA A 179 16.80 5.65 12.90
N ARG A 180 15.83 5.99 12.04
CA ARG A 180 14.58 6.65 12.45
C ARG A 180 13.40 5.74 12.12
N PRO A 181 12.75 5.09 13.10
CA PRO A 181 11.55 4.30 12.82
C PRO A 181 10.41 5.23 12.38
N MET A 182 9.63 4.79 11.40
CA MET A 182 8.49 5.56 10.88
C MET A 182 7.48 5.92 11.99
N SER A 183 7.36 5.08 13.02
CA SER A 183 6.51 5.32 14.19
C SER A 183 6.89 6.57 15.00
N SER A 184 8.14 7.05 14.88
CA SER A 184 8.59 8.28 15.57
C SER A 184 8.04 9.57 14.93
N ARG A 185 7.50 9.50 13.69
CA ARG A 185 6.90 10.67 13.03
C ARG A 185 5.55 11.02 13.65
N SER A 186 5.24 12.31 13.72
CA SER A 186 3.90 12.79 14.03
C SER A 186 2.94 12.42 12.90
N ASN A 187 1.68 12.21 13.24
CA ASN A 187 0.63 12.02 12.25
C ASN A 187 0.51 13.24 11.33
N VAL A 188 0.41 13.01 10.04
CA VAL A 188 0.36 14.04 9.01
C VAL A 188 -0.73 13.82 7.97
N SER A 189 -1.36 12.64 7.92
CA SER A 189 -2.30 12.25 6.87
C SER A 189 -3.45 11.39 7.39
N SER A 190 -4.62 11.59 6.80
CA SER A 190 -5.80 10.73 7.01
C SER A 190 -6.73 10.85 5.81
N PRO A 191 -7.55 9.84 5.50
CA PRO A 191 -8.60 9.95 4.50
C PRO A 191 -9.64 10.99 4.94
N LYS A 192 -10.17 11.75 3.98
CA LYS A 192 -11.11 12.87 4.22
C LYS A 192 -12.49 12.60 3.61
N SER A 193 -12.68 11.48 2.92
CA SER A 193 -13.95 11.04 2.38
C SER A 193 -14.04 9.51 2.41
N ASP A 194 -15.24 8.97 2.17
CA ASP A 194 -15.45 7.53 2.09
C ASP A 194 -14.70 6.90 0.92
N GLU A 195 -14.61 7.59 -0.22
CA GLU A 195 -13.82 7.16 -1.38
C GLU A 195 -12.33 7.09 -1.03
N GLN A 196 -11.79 8.12 -0.36
CA GLN A 196 -10.40 8.08 0.11
C GLN A 196 -10.18 6.96 1.12
N GLN A 197 -11.16 6.66 1.98
CA GLN A 197 -11.07 5.53 2.91
C GLN A 197 -10.96 4.21 2.15
N VAL A 198 -11.75 4.00 1.09
CA VAL A 198 -11.65 2.82 0.21
C VAL A 198 -10.25 2.68 -0.38
N LEU A 199 -9.67 3.77 -0.91
CA LEU A 199 -8.32 3.76 -1.48
C LEU A 199 -7.25 3.44 -0.43
N TRP A 200 -7.38 3.99 0.78
CA TRP A 200 -6.47 3.73 1.89
C TRP A 200 -6.57 2.29 2.38
N ASP A 201 -7.77 1.75 2.50
CA ASP A 201 -7.98 0.37 2.94
C ASP A 201 -7.44 -0.62 1.90
N ALA A 202 -7.59 -0.34 0.62
CA ALA A 202 -7.00 -1.10 -0.48
C ALA A 202 -5.46 -1.11 -0.42
N ALA A 203 -4.84 0.05 -0.20
CA ALA A 203 -3.39 0.14 -0.05
C ALA A 203 -2.90 -0.59 1.22
N LYS A 204 -3.59 -0.44 2.35
CA LYS A 204 -3.27 -1.17 3.59
C LYS A 204 -3.39 -2.68 3.42
N ALA A 205 -4.44 -3.15 2.75
CA ALA A 205 -4.63 -4.57 2.43
C ALA A 205 -3.49 -5.09 1.54
N TYR A 206 -3.09 -4.32 0.52
CA TYR A 206 -1.94 -4.63 -0.32
C TYR A 206 -0.65 -4.76 0.50
N PHE A 207 -0.30 -3.78 1.34
CA PHE A 207 0.92 -3.86 2.15
C PHE A 207 0.92 -5.08 3.08
N LYS A 208 -0.22 -5.35 3.72
CA LYS A 208 -0.38 -6.55 4.55
C LYS A 208 -0.16 -7.84 3.75
N SER A 209 -0.65 -7.90 2.50
CA SER A 209 -0.50 -9.08 1.63
C SER A 209 0.95 -9.35 1.23
N VAL A 210 1.83 -8.35 1.25
CA VAL A 210 3.25 -8.52 0.95
C VAL A 210 3.91 -9.51 1.93
N GLY A 211 3.48 -9.52 3.19
CA GLY A 211 4.01 -10.44 4.20
C GLY A 211 3.68 -11.91 3.94
N THR A 212 2.57 -12.20 3.25
CA THR A 212 2.11 -13.56 2.93
C THR A 212 2.41 -13.97 1.49
N ASP A 213 2.18 -13.06 0.54
CA ASP A 213 2.23 -13.33 -0.90
C ASP A 213 3.60 -13.00 -1.52
N GLY A 214 4.47 -12.34 -0.74
CA GLY A 214 5.78 -11.90 -1.20
C GLY A 214 5.72 -10.76 -2.22
N ASN A 215 6.83 -10.58 -2.93
CA ASN A 215 7.04 -9.46 -3.84
C ASN A 215 6.39 -9.61 -5.22
N LYS A 216 5.86 -10.80 -5.56
CA LYS A 216 5.27 -11.10 -6.87
C LYS A 216 6.18 -10.68 -8.04
N MET A 217 7.49 -10.88 -7.90
CA MET A 217 8.46 -10.74 -9.00
C MET A 217 8.79 -12.12 -9.55
N VAL A 218 8.80 -12.25 -10.88
CA VAL A 218 9.10 -13.50 -11.59
C VAL A 218 10.39 -13.28 -12.37
N THR A 219 11.37 -14.18 -12.22
CA THR A 219 12.58 -14.14 -13.03
C THR A 219 12.27 -14.46 -14.50
N ALA A 220 13.10 -13.99 -15.41
CA ALA A 220 12.93 -14.25 -16.84
C ALA A 220 12.86 -15.75 -17.15
N GLN A 221 13.77 -16.55 -16.56
CA GLN A 221 13.80 -18.01 -16.77
C GLN A 221 12.51 -18.68 -16.25
N ASN A 222 12.06 -18.35 -15.03
CA ASN A 222 10.85 -18.96 -14.47
C ASN A 222 9.59 -18.59 -15.28
N LEU A 223 9.54 -17.36 -15.81
CA LEU A 223 8.44 -16.96 -16.70
C LEU A 223 8.48 -17.74 -18.01
N TYR A 224 9.66 -17.86 -18.63
CA TYR A 224 9.84 -18.58 -19.86
C TYR A 224 9.41 -20.05 -19.71
N ASP A 225 9.92 -20.74 -18.70
CA ASP A 225 9.60 -22.15 -18.42
C ASP A 225 8.09 -22.36 -18.15
N ALA A 226 7.47 -21.40 -17.45
CA ALA A 226 6.03 -21.45 -17.19
C ALA A 226 5.21 -21.29 -18.47
N LEU A 227 5.61 -20.37 -19.38
CA LEU A 227 4.91 -20.13 -20.64
C LEU A 227 5.13 -21.28 -21.65
N GLU A 228 6.32 -21.89 -21.69
CA GLU A 228 6.58 -23.09 -22.49
C GLU A 228 5.70 -24.27 -22.05
N THR A 229 5.54 -24.42 -20.74
CA THR A 229 4.69 -25.51 -20.17
C THR A 229 3.20 -25.23 -20.38
N ASN A 230 2.79 -23.97 -20.18
CA ASN A 230 1.41 -23.53 -20.34
C ASN A 230 1.38 -22.06 -20.83
N PRO A 231 1.07 -21.81 -22.11
CA PRO A 231 1.00 -20.45 -22.67
C PRO A 231 0.00 -19.52 -21.97
N ARG A 232 -0.89 -20.08 -21.14
CA ARG A 232 -1.85 -19.31 -20.34
C ARG A 232 -1.47 -19.22 -18.85
N ALA A 233 -0.26 -19.62 -18.47
CA ALA A 233 0.21 -19.53 -17.08
C ALA A 233 0.21 -18.10 -16.57
N PHE A 234 0.45 -17.13 -17.47
CA PHE A 234 0.38 -15.70 -17.22
C PHE A 234 -0.26 -14.98 -18.41
N LYS A 235 -1.10 -13.99 -18.12
CA LYS A 235 -1.45 -12.95 -19.10
C LYS A 235 -0.34 -11.91 -19.08
N VAL A 236 0.52 -11.95 -20.10
CA VAL A 236 1.67 -11.02 -20.21
C VAL A 236 1.24 -9.73 -20.87
N ILE A 237 1.55 -8.59 -20.24
CA ILE A 237 1.29 -7.26 -20.80
C ILE A 237 2.60 -6.47 -20.77
N ASP A 238 3.05 -6.06 -21.95
CA ASP A 238 4.23 -5.22 -22.12
C ASP A 238 3.81 -3.75 -22.13
N ILE A 239 4.37 -2.96 -21.22
CA ILE A 239 4.04 -1.54 -21.06
C ILE A 239 5.12 -0.59 -21.61
N ARG A 240 6.06 -1.11 -22.40
CA ARG A 240 7.05 -0.29 -23.13
C ARG A 240 6.39 0.52 -24.23
N GLY A 241 7.20 1.30 -24.96
CA GLY A 241 6.75 1.97 -26.16
C GLY A 241 6.35 0.99 -27.26
N GLU A 242 5.48 1.40 -28.18
CA GLU A 242 5.02 0.57 -29.30
C GLU A 242 6.18 0.11 -30.18
N SER A 243 7.15 0.99 -30.45
CA SER A 243 8.36 0.65 -31.21
C SER A 243 9.20 -0.42 -30.52
N ASP A 244 9.38 -0.34 -29.19
CA ASP A 244 10.15 -1.33 -28.42
C ASP A 244 9.45 -2.69 -28.38
N PHE A 245 8.12 -2.67 -28.32
CA PHE A 245 7.33 -3.91 -28.41
C PHE A 245 7.46 -4.54 -29.80
N ALA A 246 7.38 -3.75 -30.86
CA ALA A 246 7.52 -4.21 -32.25
C ALA A 246 8.92 -4.73 -32.57
N GLU A 247 9.98 -4.15 -31.98
CA GLU A 247 11.35 -4.67 -32.12
C GLU A 247 11.51 -6.09 -31.54
N GLY A 248 10.79 -6.39 -30.49
CA GLY A 248 10.79 -7.71 -29.88
C GLY A 248 10.15 -7.74 -28.50
N HIS A 249 9.24 -8.71 -28.33
CA HIS A 249 8.50 -8.90 -27.08
C HIS A 249 8.43 -10.39 -26.68
N ILE A 250 7.97 -10.66 -25.46
CA ILE A 250 7.76 -12.03 -24.96
C ILE A 250 6.59 -12.65 -25.74
N GLN A 251 6.74 -13.87 -26.19
CA GLN A 251 5.71 -14.57 -26.96
C GLN A 251 4.37 -14.57 -26.22
N GLY A 252 3.30 -14.19 -26.91
CA GLY A 252 1.95 -14.11 -26.36
C GLY A 252 1.67 -12.84 -25.50
N ALA A 253 2.63 -11.96 -25.37
CA ALA A 253 2.40 -10.67 -24.70
C ALA A 253 1.47 -9.78 -25.53
N THR A 254 0.63 -9.02 -24.82
CA THR A 254 -0.15 -7.92 -25.41
C THR A 254 0.50 -6.59 -25.06
N HIS A 255 0.36 -5.61 -25.95
CA HIS A 255 0.91 -4.26 -25.74
C HIS A 255 -0.11 -3.31 -25.12
N SER A 256 0.34 -2.49 -24.19
CA SER A 256 -0.37 -1.31 -23.73
C SER A 256 0.63 -0.27 -23.26
N ALA A 257 0.73 0.87 -23.92
CA ALA A 257 1.60 1.94 -23.43
C ALA A 257 1.26 2.29 -21.98
N TRP A 258 2.28 2.51 -21.14
CA TRP A 258 2.13 2.64 -19.68
C TRP A 258 1.10 3.69 -19.26
N ALA A 259 1.13 4.89 -19.87
CA ALA A 259 0.17 5.97 -19.59
C ALA A 259 -1.27 5.63 -20.01
N GLN A 260 -1.46 4.62 -20.85
CA GLN A 260 -2.77 4.18 -21.36
C GLN A 260 -3.30 2.93 -20.61
N PHE A 261 -2.53 2.41 -19.66
CA PHE A 261 -2.81 1.12 -19.02
C PHE A 261 -4.20 1.08 -18.33
N ALA A 262 -4.74 2.21 -17.87
CA ALA A 262 -6.07 2.27 -17.29
C ALA A 262 -7.18 1.71 -18.21
N SER A 263 -7.01 1.80 -19.52
CA SER A 263 -7.98 1.28 -20.51
C SER A 263 -8.01 -0.26 -20.56
N VAL A 264 -6.92 -0.91 -20.14
CA VAL A 264 -6.80 -2.38 -20.12
C VAL A 264 -7.46 -2.99 -18.87
N ILE A 265 -7.47 -2.25 -17.75
CA ILE A 265 -7.94 -2.77 -16.45
C ILE A 265 -9.33 -3.41 -16.52
N PRO A 266 -10.36 -2.84 -17.19
CA PRO A 266 -11.69 -3.45 -17.27
C PRO A 266 -11.74 -4.82 -17.98
N SER A 267 -10.71 -5.16 -18.77
CA SER A 267 -10.59 -6.45 -19.46
C SER A 267 -9.82 -7.51 -18.67
N LEU A 268 -9.27 -7.15 -17.49
CA LEU A 268 -8.48 -8.04 -16.65
C LEU A 268 -9.39 -8.85 -15.72
N SER A 269 -9.00 -10.09 -15.45
CA SER A 269 -9.66 -10.95 -14.46
C SER A 269 -8.84 -11.04 -13.18
N LYS A 270 -9.50 -10.90 -12.01
CA LYS A 270 -8.85 -11.10 -10.71
C LYS A 270 -8.45 -12.57 -10.44
N SER A 271 -8.96 -13.51 -11.26
CA SER A 271 -8.63 -14.95 -11.18
C SER A 271 -7.44 -15.36 -12.06
N GLU A 272 -6.91 -14.45 -12.90
CA GLU A 272 -5.76 -14.70 -13.76
C GLU A 272 -4.48 -14.15 -13.15
N LYS A 273 -3.35 -14.83 -13.39
CA LYS A 273 -2.01 -14.26 -13.11
C LYS A 273 -1.65 -13.27 -14.21
N ILE A 274 -1.49 -12.01 -13.85
CA ILE A 274 -1.15 -10.93 -14.76
C ILE A 274 0.32 -10.57 -14.59
N LEU A 275 1.13 -10.74 -15.63
CA LEU A 275 2.52 -10.33 -15.60
C LEU A 275 2.71 -9.05 -16.40
N ILE A 276 3.34 -8.06 -15.77
CA ILE A 276 3.69 -6.79 -16.39
C ILE A 276 5.18 -6.77 -16.74
N ALA A 277 5.50 -6.54 -18.00
CA ALA A 277 6.86 -6.36 -18.51
C ALA A 277 7.12 -4.89 -18.83
N CYS A 278 8.31 -4.39 -18.51
CA CYS A 278 8.80 -3.06 -18.88
C CYS A 278 10.32 -3.11 -19.09
N PHE A 279 11.02 -1.98 -19.23
CA PHE A 279 12.46 -1.95 -19.47
C PHE A 279 13.31 -2.52 -18.33
N SER A 280 13.07 -2.07 -17.07
CA SER A 280 13.96 -2.34 -15.92
C SER A 280 13.24 -2.92 -14.69
N GLY A 281 11.95 -3.20 -14.80
CA GLY A 281 11.12 -3.67 -13.68
C GLY A 281 10.52 -2.57 -12.81
N GLN A 282 10.95 -1.30 -12.94
CA GLN A 282 10.47 -0.24 -12.06
C GLN A 282 9.08 0.30 -12.46
N THR A 283 8.83 0.57 -13.74
CA THR A 283 7.50 1.01 -14.19
C THR A 283 6.48 -0.12 -14.11
N SER A 284 6.87 -1.37 -14.42
CA SER A 284 6.01 -2.54 -14.15
C SER A 284 5.75 -2.73 -12.66
N GLY A 285 6.73 -2.44 -11.80
CA GLY A 285 6.53 -2.44 -10.35
C GLY A 285 5.42 -1.48 -9.92
N GLN A 286 5.42 -0.24 -10.41
CA GLN A 286 4.35 0.73 -10.10
C GLN A 286 2.97 0.21 -10.55
N THR A 287 2.88 -0.33 -11.77
CA THR A 287 1.64 -0.93 -12.28
C THR A 287 1.16 -2.10 -11.42
N VAL A 288 2.07 -2.98 -11.02
CA VAL A 288 1.78 -4.12 -10.14
C VAL A 288 1.30 -3.66 -8.78
N GLY A 289 1.90 -2.62 -8.20
CA GLY A 289 1.44 -2.04 -6.93
C GLY A 289 0.00 -1.54 -7.00
N VAL A 290 -0.36 -0.85 -8.09
CA VAL A 290 -1.75 -0.41 -8.35
C VAL A 290 -2.67 -1.62 -8.51
N LEU A 291 -2.34 -2.57 -9.39
CA LEU A 291 -3.18 -3.75 -9.64
C LEU A 291 -3.40 -4.61 -8.39
N ARG A 292 -2.35 -4.84 -7.60
CA ARG A 292 -2.46 -5.60 -6.34
C ARG A 292 -3.33 -4.88 -5.32
N ALA A 293 -3.22 -3.55 -5.21
CA ALA A 293 -4.13 -2.77 -4.36
C ALA A 293 -5.59 -2.85 -4.84
N MET A 294 -5.82 -3.02 -6.14
CA MET A 294 -7.14 -3.28 -6.72
C MET A 294 -7.60 -4.74 -6.59
N GLY A 295 -6.79 -5.64 -6.00
CA GLY A 295 -7.11 -7.04 -5.77
C GLY A 295 -6.81 -7.98 -6.93
N TYR A 296 -6.00 -7.58 -7.92
CA TYR A 296 -5.54 -8.46 -9.00
C TYR A 296 -4.32 -9.28 -8.57
N ASP A 297 -4.20 -10.50 -9.09
CA ASP A 297 -3.00 -11.35 -8.93
C ASP A 297 -1.92 -10.93 -9.93
N ALA A 298 -1.27 -9.79 -9.67
CA ALA A 298 -0.35 -9.13 -10.57
C ALA A 298 1.12 -9.37 -10.16
N TYR A 299 1.95 -9.58 -11.17
CA TYR A 299 3.38 -9.89 -11.09
C TYR A 299 4.20 -8.94 -11.95
N SER A 300 5.44 -8.69 -11.56
CA SER A 300 6.41 -7.90 -12.32
C SER A 300 7.53 -8.78 -12.84
N LEU A 301 7.94 -8.63 -14.09
CA LEU A 301 9.17 -9.25 -14.61
C LEU A 301 10.37 -8.68 -13.85
N GLN A 302 11.09 -9.53 -13.15
CA GLN A 302 12.26 -9.12 -12.38
C GLN A 302 13.34 -8.56 -13.30
N GLY A 303 13.77 -7.32 -13.05
CA GLY A 303 14.74 -6.63 -13.90
C GLY A 303 14.18 -6.17 -15.26
N GLY A 304 12.94 -6.50 -15.59
CA GLY A 304 12.31 -6.16 -16.87
C GLY A 304 13.00 -6.78 -18.09
N MET A 305 12.77 -6.19 -19.25
CA MET A 305 13.37 -6.68 -20.51
C MET A 305 14.88 -6.49 -20.55
N ASN A 306 15.41 -5.36 -20.04
CA ASN A 306 16.82 -5.01 -20.21
C ASN A 306 17.75 -5.70 -19.20
N ASN A 307 17.30 -5.89 -17.95
CA ASN A 307 18.13 -6.45 -16.88
C ASN A 307 17.71 -7.88 -16.49
N GLY A 308 16.62 -8.39 -17.08
CA GLY A 308 16.09 -9.73 -16.84
C GLY A 308 16.06 -10.58 -18.09
N TRP A 309 15.14 -10.29 -19.03
CA TRP A 309 14.86 -11.15 -20.19
C TRP A 309 16.02 -11.22 -21.20
N LYS A 310 16.46 -10.06 -21.70
CA LYS A 310 17.54 -10.01 -22.71
C LYS A 310 18.87 -10.60 -22.21
N PRO A 311 19.35 -10.31 -20.98
CA PRO A 311 20.57 -10.92 -20.45
C PRO A 311 20.47 -12.44 -20.25
N ALA A 312 19.27 -12.99 -20.08
CA ALA A 312 19.04 -14.43 -20.03
C ALA A 312 19.05 -15.10 -21.41
N ASN A 313 19.24 -14.33 -22.48
CA ASN A 313 19.23 -14.78 -23.89
C ASN A 313 17.97 -15.57 -24.26
N LEU A 314 16.81 -15.21 -23.70
CA LEU A 314 15.55 -15.85 -23.99
C LEU A 314 14.94 -15.29 -25.30
N PRO A 315 14.15 -16.13 -26.02
CA PRO A 315 13.61 -15.75 -27.32
C PRO A 315 12.64 -14.56 -27.23
N LEU A 316 12.62 -13.78 -28.30
CA LEU A 316 11.66 -12.70 -28.55
C LEU A 316 10.96 -12.97 -29.88
N VAL A 317 9.70 -12.52 -29.98
CA VAL A 317 8.94 -12.47 -31.23
C VAL A 317 8.69 -11.02 -31.61
N GLN A 318 8.39 -10.80 -32.94
CA GLN A 318 8.06 -9.46 -33.48
C GLN A 318 6.57 -9.38 -33.79
#